data_38e10f77c9d7505fbb964e51152e5e8c
#
_entry.id   38e10f77c9d7505fbb964e51152e5e8c
#
_cell.length_a   1.000
_cell.length_b   1.000
_cell.length_c   1.000
_cell.angle_alpha   90.00
_cell.angle_beta   90.00
_cell.angle_gamma   90.00
#
_symmetry.space_group_name_H-M   'P 1'
#
loop_
_entity.id
_entity.type
_entity.pdbx_description
1 polymer ?
#
loop_
_entity_poly.entity_id
_entity_poly.type
_entity_poly.pdbx_seq_one_letter_code
_entity_poly.pdbx_strand_id
1 'polypeptide(L)'
;EDHYESYGPHSAQDVHGGGGDTPFPRTPEEISTREEYKQYVDGYDVGIRYMDEYVGKLLDQLEAEGVLDETLIIVSADHGENMGELNVYGDHHTADDKTCRVPLIVDGPGVEPGVDEEFHYQIDLAPTITEFVDGDVPAGWDGRSFAGSLTEGADGTGRDYLVVSQAPWSCQRGVRWDDWLLLRTYHDGLKDFDPVELYDLDADPHETTNLAREKPDVARKGIALLDEWVSSRLL
;
A
#
# COMPACT_ATOMS: atom_id res chain seq x y z
N GLU A 1 6.58 -11.37 -22.98
CA GLU A 1 6.53 -10.58 -24.22
C GLU A 1 5.09 -10.33 -24.67
N ASP A 2 4.21 -11.33 -24.66
CA ASP A 2 2.82 -11.19 -25.14
C ASP A 2 1.98 -10.15 -24.35
N HIS A 3 2.36 -9.84 -23.12
CA HIS A 3 1.69 -8.86 -22.28
C HIS A 3 2.12 -7.42 -22.54
N TYR A 4 3.33 -7.17 -23.00
CA TYR A 4 3.86 -5.83 -23.23
C TYR A 4 3.14 -5.07 -24.36
N GLU A 5 2.58 -5.77 -25.34
CA GLU A 5 1.85 -5.16 -26.45
C GLU A 5 0.40 -4.77 -26.09
N SER A 6 -0.10 -5.18 -24.91
CA SER A 6 -1.51 -5.03 -24.52
C SER A 6 -1.90 -3.61 -24.14
N TYR A 7 -0.96 -2.77 -23.72
CA TYR A 7 -1.22 -1.49 -23.06
C TYR A 7 -0.73 -0.25 -23.80
N GLY A 8 -0.58 -0.29 -25.07
CA GLY A 8 -0.26 0.90 -25.83
C GLY A 8 0.85 0.70 -26.83
N PRO A 9 1.24 1.78 -27.52
CA PRO A 9 2.25 1.72 -28.57
C PRO A 9 3.66 1.48 -28.06
N HIS A 10 3.86 1.46 -26.73
CA HIS A 10 5.16 1.32 -26.10
C HIS A 10 5.18 0.07 -25.22
N SER A 11 6.22 -0.75 -25.38
CA SER A 11 6.49 -1.81 -24.42
C SER A 11 7.25 -1.25 -23.22
N ALA A 12 7.13 -1.88 -22.06
CA ALA A 12 7.98 -1.56 -20.91
C ALA A 12 9.47 -1.72 -21.23
N GLN A 13 9.81 -2.56 -22.19
CA GLN A 13 11.19 -2.72 -22.68
C GLN A 13 11.76 -1.46 -23.31
N ASP A 14 10.92 -0.61 -23.91
CA ASP A 14 11.38 0.63 -24.56
C ASP A 14 11.83 1.66 -23.52
N VAL A 15 11.19 1.72 -22.35
CA VAL A 15 11.57 2.60 -21.24
C VAL A 15 12.80 2.08 -20.50
N HIS A 16 12.84 0.79 -20.30
CA HIS A 16 13.89 0.11 -19.56
C HIS A 16 15.04 -0.41 -20.45
N GLY A 17 15.00 -0.11 -21.73
CA GLY A 17 15.85 -0.62 -22.78
C GLY A 17 17.31 -0.19 -22.77
N GLY A 18 17.87 0.10 -21.64
CA GLY A 18 19.32 0.23 -21.48
C GLY A 18 20.02 -1.09 -21.76
N GLY A 19 20.53 -1.23 -22.97
CA GLY A 19 21.26 -2.32 -23.56
C GLY A 19 22.09 -3.17 -22.61
N GLY A 20 21.50 -4.19 -22.09
CA GLY A 20 22.16 -5.26 -21.39
C GLY A 20 21.45 -6.56 -21.68
N ASP A 21 22.17 -7.68 -21.68
CA ASP A 21 21.70 -9.05 -21.89
C ASP A 21 20.68 -9.53 -20.81
N THR A 22 19.92 -8.63 -20.20
CA THR A 22 18.90 -8.97 -19.21
C THR A 22 17.55 -9.08 -19.90
N PRO A 23 16.84 -10.20 -19.76
CA PRO A 23 15.55 -10.44 -20.41
C PRO A 23 14.40 -9.62 -19.81
N PHE A 24 14.67 -8.82 -18.77
CA PHE A 24 13.66 -8.04 -18.07
C PHE A 24 13.94 -6.54 -18.18
N PRO A 25 12.89 -5.72 -18.36
CA PRO A 25 12.99 -4.27 -18.28
C PRO A 25 13.60 -3.82 -16.95
N ARG A 26 14.34 -2.72 -16.97
CA ARG A 26 14.86 -2.09 -15.74
C ARG A 26 14.27 -0.71 -15.61
N THR A 27 14.07 -0.27 -14.38
CA THR A 27 13.72 1.11 -14.09
C THR A 27 14.78 2.04 -14.67
N PRO A 28 14.42 3.07 -15.46
CA PRO A 28 15.39 4.03 -15.97
C PRO A 28 16.03 4.80 -14.81
N GLU A 29 17.29 5.21 -14.99
CA GLU A 29 17.99 6.03 -13.97
C GLU A 29 17.33 7.40 -13.81
N GLU A 30 16.71 7.91 -14.87
CA GLU A 30 16.04 9.20 -14.91
C GLU A 30 14.83 9.16 -15.85
N ILE A 31 13.71 9.75 -15.40
CA ILE A 31 12.52 9.98 -16.21
C ILE A 31 12.47 11.48 -16.49
N SER A 32 12.77 11.90 -17.73
CA SER A 32 12.93 13.29 -18.12
C SER A 32 11.77 13.83 -18.93
N THR A 33 10.93 12.97 -19.50
CA THR A 33 9.82 13.35 -20.36
C THR A 33 8.51 12.71 -19.90
N ARG A 34 7.39 13.31 -20.32
CA ARG A 34 6.06 12.76 -20.05
C ARG A 34 5.84 11.42 -20.76
N GLU A 35 6.41 11.25 -21.93
CA GLU A 35 6.36 10.02 -22.71
C GLU A 35 7.08 8.89 -21.97
N GLU A 36 8.26 9.14 -21.44
CA GLU A 36 9.02 8.20 -20.62
C GLU A 36 8.26 7.82 -19.35
N TYR A 37 7.65 8.81 -18.70
CA TYR A 37 6.80 8.53 -17.53
C TYR A 37 5.60 7.66 -17.89
N LYS A 38 4.93 7.96 -19.01
CA LYS A 38 3.81 7.13 -19.48
C LYS A 38 4.25 5.69 -19.75
N GLN A 39 5.37 5.50 -20.45
CA GLN A 39 5.91 4.17 -20.71
C GLN A 39 6.24 3.42 -19.43
N TYR A 40 6.79 4.13 -18.43
CA TYR A 40 7.09 3.58 -17.13
C TYR A 40 5.82 3.05 -16.43
N VAL A 41 4.73 3.85 -16.40
CA VAL A 41 3.44 3.43 -15.86
C VAL A 41 2.84 2.28 -16.67
N ASP A 42 2.85 2.35 -18.01
CA ASP A 42 2.39 1.27 -18.88
C ASP A 42 3.13 -0.05 -18.60
N GLY A 43 4.42 0.03 -18.28
CA GLY A 43 5.22 -1.13 -17.89
C GLY A 43 4.77 -1.77 -16.57
N TYR A 44 4.42 -0.95 -15.61
CA TYR A 44 3.86 -1.43 -14.33
C TYR A 44 2.50 -2.11 -14.54
N ASP A 45 1.63 -1.49 -15.35
CA ASP A 45 0.31 -2.04 -15.71
C ASP A 45 0.41 -3.39 -16.42
N VAL A 46 1.45 -3.61 -17.22
CA VAL A 46 1.73 -4.91 -17.85
C VAL A 46 2.01 -5.97 -16.78
N GLY A 47 2.74 -5.61 -15.72
CA GLY A 47 3.00 -6.48 -14.58
C GLY A 47 1.71 -6.86 -13.85
N ILE A 48 0.83 -5.87 -13.61
CA ILE A 48 -0.48 -6.09 -13.01
C ILE A 48 -1.31 -7.06 -13.85
N ARG A 49 -1.40 -6.83 -15.17
CA ARG A 49 -2.14 -7.72 -16.08
C ARG A 49 -1.60 -9.15 -16.08
N TYR A 50 -0.28 -9.30 -16.08
CA TYR A 50 0.34 -10.61 -16.00
C TYR A 50 -0.06 -11.34 -14.72
N MET A 51 0.03 -10.65 -13.58
CA MET A 51 -0.37 -11.20 -12.29
C MET A 51 -1.85 -11.58 -12.29
N ASP A 52 -2.73 -10.69 -12.74
CA ASP A 52 -4.19 -10.90 -12.81
C ASP A 52 -4.55 -12.16 -13.62
N GLU A 53 -3.90 -12.38 -14.79
CA GLU A 53 -4.10 -13.59 -15.58
C GLU A 53 -3.75 -14.87 -14.80
N TYR A 54 -2.69 -14.85 -14.00
CA TYR A 54 -2.29 -16.02 -13.23
C TYR A 54 -3.13 -16.22 -11.98
N VAL A 55 -3.58 -15.16 -11.35
CA VAL A 55 -4.59 -15.24 -10.27
C VAL A 55 -5.88 -15.85 -10.83
N GLY A 56 -6.34 -15.37 -12.00
CA GLY A 56 -7.49 -15.97 -12.69
C GLY A 56 -7.34 -17.49 -12.92
N LYS A 57 -6.19 -17.94 -13.45
CA LYS A 57 -5.91 -19.38 -13.62
C LYS A 57 -5.94 -20.17 -12.32
N LEU A 58 -5.51 -19.56 -11.20
CA LEU A 58 -5.59 -20.20 -9.90
C LEU A 58 -7.05 -20.38 -9.45
N LEU A 59 -7.88 -19.35 -9.62
CA LEU A 59 -9.29 -19.40 -9.29
C LEU A 59 -10.03 -20.40 -10.18
N ASP A 60 -9.77 -20.43 -11.50
CA ASP A 60 -10.30 -21.41 -12.44
C ASP A 60 -9.97 -22.85 -11.99
N GLN A 61 -8.77 -23.09 -11.47
CA GLN A 61 -8.36 -24.39 -10.96
C GLN A 61 -9.17 -24.79 -9.70
N LEU A 62 -9.36 -23.86 -8.76
CA LEU A 62 -10.18 -24.11 -7.56
C LEU A 62 -11.62 -24.41 -7.92
N GLU A 63 -12.17 -23.69 -8.91
CA GLU A 63 -13.52 -23.96 -9.46
C GLU A 63 -13.60 -25.34 -10.11
N ALA A 64 -12.62 -25.71 -10.94
CA ALA A 64 -12.58 -27.01 -11.61
C ALA A 64 -12.49 -28.19 -10.62
N GLU A 65 -11.86 -27.98 -9.47
CA GLU A 65 -11.81 -28.96 -8.38
C GLU A 65 -13.05 -28.93 -7.48
N GLY A 66 -13.93 -27.95 -7.67
CA GLY A 66 -15.20 -27.84 -6.92
C GLY A 66 -15.01 -27.37 -5.49
N VAL A 67 -13.91 -26.67 -5.19
CA VAL A 67 -13.58 -26.19 -3.81
C VAL A 67 -13.61 -24.67 -3.69
N LEU A 68 -13.84 -23.93 -4.79
CA LEU A 68 -13.83 -22.47 -4.77
C LEU A 68 -14.86 -21.91 -3.78
N ASP A 69 -16.08 -22.43 -3.80
CA ASP A 69 -17.16 -21.97 -2.92
C ASP A 69 -16.93 -22.32 -1.42
N GLU A 70 -15.94 -23.14 -1.12
CA GLU A 70 -15.54 -23.49 0.25
C GLU A 70 -14.21 -22.86 0.64
N THR A 71 -13.64 -21.98 -0.19
CA THR A 71 -12.32 -21.38 0.00
C THR A 71 -12.44 -19.91 0.35
N LEU A 72 -11.80 -19.47 1.43
CA LEU A 72 -11.61 -18.06 1.71
C LEU A 72 -10.47 -17.53 0.84
N ILE A 73 -10.77 -16.54 0.00
CA ILE A 73 -9.80 -15.87 -0.87
C ILE A 73 -9.45 -14.53 -0.25
N ILE A 74 -8.15 -14.27 -0.08
CA ILE A 74 -7.64 -12.98 0.39
C ILE A 74 -6.61 -12.48 -0.61
N VAL A 75 -6.87 -11.32 -1.21
CA VAL A 75 -5.93 -10.63 -2.09
C VAL A 75 -5.40 -9.41 -1.38
N SER A 76 -4.09 -9.35 -1.21
CA SER A 76 -3.39 -8.24 -0.61
C SER A 76 -1.99 -8.09 -1.20
N ALA A 77 -1.20 -7.13 -0.74
CA ALA A 77 0.19 -6.94 -1.11
C ALA A 77 1.04 -6.73 0.15
N ASP A 78 2.35 -6.95 0.06
CA ASP A 78 3.32 -6.68 1.12
C ASP A 78 3.58 -5.17 1.29
N HIS A 79 3.63 -4.43 0.18
CA HIS A 79 3.77 -2.97 0.11
C HIS A 79 3.20 -2.46 -1.22
N GLY A 80 3.05 -1.16 -1.32
CA GLY A 80 2.78 -0.46 -2.56
C GLY A 80 4.08 -0.04 -3.27
N GLU A 81 3.95 0.83 -4.28
CA GLU A 81 5.07 1.29 -5.10
C GLU A 81 4.88 2.76 -5.46
N ASN A 82 5.93 3.56 -5.28
CA ASN A 82 5.94 4.94 -5.72
C ASN A 82 6.19 5.03 -7.23
N MET A 83 5.32 5.77 -7.89
CA MET A 83 5.38 6.03 -9.33
C MET A 83 5.77 7.48 -9.64
N GLY A 84 6.40 8.17 -8.68
CA GLY A 84 6.81 9.56 -8.78
C GLY A 84 6.47 10.39 -7.54
N GLU A 85 5.62 9.88 -6.66
CA GLU A 85 5.31 10.51 -5.38
C GLU A 85 6.61 10.70 -4.57
N LEU A 86 6.72 11.82 -3.89
CA LEU A 86 7.93 12.19 -3.13
C LEU A 86 9.23 12.14 -3.97
N ASN A 87 9.12 12.25 -5.30
CA ASN A 87 10.23 12.08 -6.24
C ASN A 87 10.92 10.70 -6.12
N VAL A 88 10.14 9.67 -5.80
CA VAL A 88 10.57 8.25 -5.76
C VAL A 88 9.90 7.52 -6.91
N TYR A 89 10.68 6.78 -7.69
CA TYR A 89 10.23 6.05 -8.88
C TYR A 89 10.63 4.58 -8.80
N GLY A 90 9.62 3.69 -8.83
CA GLY A 90 9.84 2.24 -8.81
C GLY A 90 10.55 1.77 -7.54
N ASP A 91 10.12 2.32 -6.42
CA ASP A 91 10.66 1.99 -5.12
C ASP A 91 9.60 2.22 -4.02
N HIS A 92 9.86 1.70 -2.82
CA HIS A 92 8.91 1.65 -1.72
C HIS A 92 9.59 1.96 -0.36
N HIS A 93 10.54 2.88 -0.34
CA HIS A 93 11.34 3.17 0.86
C HIS A 93 10.96 4.48 1.58
N THR A 94 9.73 4.92 1.40
CA THR A 94 9.13 6.06 2.10
C THR A 94 7.89 5.64 2.89
N ALA A 95 7.54 6.40 3.93
CA ALA A 95 6.38 6.09 4.79
C ALA A 95 5.10 6.81 4.31
N ASP A 96 4.97 6.98 3.00
CA ASP A 96 3.85 7.63 2.32
C ASP A 96 2.66 6.68 2.10
N ASP A 97 1.52 7.25 1.65
CA ASP A 97 0.29 6.49 1.42
C ASP A 97 0.47 5.45 0.30
N LYS A 98 1.19 5.78 -0.78
CA LYS A 98 1.37 4.88 -1.93
C LYS A 98 2.21 3.65 -1.59
N THR A 99 3.22 3.82 -0.75
CA THR A 99 4.04 2.72 -0.24
C THR A 99 3.31 1.89 0.81
N CYS A 100 2.56 2.53 1.71
CA CYS A 100 2.05 1.88 2.92
C CYS A 100 0.60 1.42 2.82
N ARG A 101 -0.18 1.93 1.87
CA ARG A 101 -1.56 1.53 1.64
C ARG A 101 -1.63 0.43 0.60
N VAL A 102 -1.91 -0.78 1.05
CA VAL A 102 -2.03 -1.96 0.21
C VAL A 102 -3.50 -2.31 -0.06
N PRO A 103 -3.82 -2.96 -1.20
CA PRO A 103 -5.15 -3.48 -1.43
C PRO A 103 -5.49 -4.57 -0.43
N LEU A 104 -6.76 -4.69 -0.09
CA LEU A 104 -7.30 -5.82 0.65
C LEU A 104 -8.67 -6.17 0.09
N ILE A 105 -8.79 -7.37 -0.47
CA ILE A 105 -10.03 -7.93 -0.96
C ILE A 105 -10.21 -9.28 -0.28
N VAL A 106 -11.38 -9.50 0.30
CA VAL A 106 -11.72 -10.77 0.95
C VAL A 106 -13.02 -11.28 0.34
N ASP A 107 -13.02 -12.54 -0.08
CA ASP A 107 -14.19 -13.22 -0.63
C ASP A 107 -14.21 -14.68 -0.18
N GLY A 108 -15.40 -15.25 0.01
CA GLY A 108 -15.57 -16.64 0.40
C GLY A 108 -16.76 -16.89 1.31
N PRO A 109 -16.91 -18.14 1.79
CA PRO A 109 -18.04 -18.54 2.62
C PRO A 109 -18.14 -17.70 3.90
N GLY A 110 -19.32 -17.10 4.11
CA GLY A 110 -19.58 -16.28 5.29
C GLY A 110 -19.10 -14.84 5.21
N VAL A 111 -18.50 -14.43 4.10
CA VAL A 111 -18.14 -13.03 3.85
C VAL A 111 -19.35 -12.31 3.24
N GLU A 112 -19.81 -11.25 3.87
CA GLU A 112 -20.89 -10.40 3.36
C GLU A 112 -20.34 -9.34 2.40
N PRO A 113 -21.02 -9.06 1.27
CA PRO A 113 -20.58 -8.00 0.36
C PRO A 113 -20.62 -6.61 1.02
N GLY A 114 -19.52 -5.88 0.94
CA GLY A 114 -19.44 -4.56 1.52
C GLY A 114 -18.10 -3.87 1.26
N VAL A 115 -17.95 -2.68 1.81
CA VAL A 115 -16.69 -1.93 1.84
C VAL A 115 -16.45 -1.52 3.29
N ASP A 116 -15.28 -1.85 3.80
CA ASP A 116 -14.80 -1.35 5.09
C ASP A 116 -13.87 -0.16 4.83
N GLU A 117 -14.22 1.01 5.35
CA GLU A 117 -13.44 2.24 5.21
C GLU A 117 -12.59 2.55 6.45
N GLU A 118 -12.58 1.64 7.43
CA GLU A 118 -11.84 1.80 8.67
C GLU A 118 -10.33 1.55 8.49
N PHE A 119 -9.55 2.05 9.43
CA PHE A 119 -8.10 1.85 9.40
C PHE A 119 -7.69 0.52 10.04
N HIS A 120 -7.11 -0.35 9.23
CA HIS A 120 -6.53 -1.62 9.65
C HIS A 120 -5.06 -1.72 9.29
N TYR A 121 -4.28 -2.43 10.10
CA TYR A 121 -2.92 -2.82 9.76
C TYR A 121 -2.90 -4.20 9.10
N GLN A 122 -1.90 -4.46 8.29
CA GLN A 122 -1.67 -5.80 7.72
C GLN A 122 -1.48 -6.88 8.80
N ILE A 123 -0.92 -6.51 9.95
CA ILE A 123 -0.83 -7.42 11.10
C ILE A 123 -2.18 -7.86 11.67
N ASP A 124 -3.27 -7.19 11.30
CA ASP A 124 -4.62 -7.53 11.72
C ASP A 124 -5.20 -8.71 10.93
N LEU A 125 -4.59 -9.07 9.79
CA LEU A 125 -5.03 -10.23 9.00
C LEU A 125 -4.92 -11.56 9.78
N ALA A 126 -3.82 -11.75 10.49
CA ALA A 126 -3.61 -13.01 11.20
C ALA A 126 -4.70 -13.26 12.28
N PRO A 127 -5.00 -12.32 13.21
CA PRO A 127 -6.10 -12.49 14.13
C PRO A 127 -7.47 -12.58 13.45
N THR A 128 -7.69 -11.83 12.36
CA THR A 128 -8.95 -11.87 11.59
C THR A 128 -9.19 -13.24 10.98
N ILE A 129 -8.21 -13.81 10.29
CA ILE A 129 -8.30 -15.16 9.72
C ILE A 129 -8.51 -16.18 10.83
N THR A 130 -7.77 -16.06 11.93
CA THR A 130 -7.89 -17.01 13.06
C THR A 130 -9.29 -17.01 13.63
N GLU A 131 -9.86 -15.85 13.91
CA GLU A 131 -11.23 -15.72 14.41
C GLU A 131 -12.26 -16.18 13.38
N PHE A 132 -12.09 -15.82 12.11
CA PHE A 132 -12.99 -16.19 11.02
C PHE A 132 -13.13 -17.71 10.84
N VAL A 133 -12.09 -18.48 11.15
CA VAL A 133 -12.13 -19.96 11.12
C VAL A 133 -12.38 -20.58 12.49
N ASP A 134 -13.07 -19.88 13.39
CA ASP A 134 -13.41 -20.33 14.75
C ASP A 134 -12.18 -20.70 15.61
N GLY A 135 -11.04 -20.06 15.36
CA GLY A 135 -9.83 -20.25 16.13
C GLY A 135 -9.70 -19.30 17.32
N ASP A 136 -8.92 -19.68 18.31
CA ASP A 136 -8.59 -18.83 19.45
C ASP A 136 -7.45 -17.86 19.08
N VAL A 137 -7.72 -16.56 19.07
CA VAL A 137 -6.71 -15.51 18.81
C VAL A 137 -5.77 -15.41 20.03
N PRO A 138 -4.45 -15.59 19.86
CA PRO A 138 -3.51 -15.49 20.96
C PRO A 138 -3.48 -14.07 21.56
N ALA A 139 -3.60 -13.97 22.88
CA ALA A 139 -3.65 -12.69 23.60
C ALA A 139 -2.36 -11.83 23.49
N GLY A 140 -1.25 -12.41 23.02
CA GLY A 140 0.03 -11.70 22.84
C GLY A 140 0.23 -11.11 21.44
N TRP A 141 -0.76 -11.18 20.56
CA TRP A 141 -0.66 -10.58 19.24
C TRP A 141 -0.99 -9.09 19.28
N ASP A 142 -0.22 -8.29 18.56
CA ASP A 142 -0.45 -6.84 18.45
C ASP A 142 -1.57 -6.48 17.47
N GLY A 143 -1.90 -7.39 16.53
CA GLY A 143 -2.99 -7.23 15.58
C GLY A 143 -4.35 -7.33 16.26
N ARG A 144 -5.36 -6.68 15.66
CA ARG A 144 -6.76 -6.70 16.08
C ARG A 144 -7.60 -7.32 14.98
N SER A 145 -8.45 -8.27 15.34
CA SER A 145 -9.38 -8.87 14.37
C SER A 145 -10.41 -7.85 13.91
N PHE A 146 -10.71 -7.87 12.62
CA PHE A 146 -11.85 -7.20 11.99
C PHE A 146 -12.80 -8.24 11.33
N ALA A 147 -12.85 -9.45 11.86
CA ALA A 147 -13.73 -10.51 11.33
C ALA A 147 -15.20 -10.09 11.33
N GLY A 148 -15.63 -9.27 12.30
CA GLY A 148 -16.97 -8.69 12.34
C GLY A 148 -17.30 -7.84 11.11
N SER A 149 -16.35 -7.08 10.59
CA SER A 149 -16.52 -6.31 9.34
C SER A 149 -16.78 -7.22 8.13
N LEU A 150 -16.25 -8.42 8.12
CA LEU A 150 -16.44 -9.39 7.03
C LEU A 150 -17.81 -10.07 7.08
N THR A 151 -18.43 -10.18 8.25
CA THR A 151 -19.67 -10.97 8.46
C THR A 151 -20.90 -10.10 8.71
N GLU A 152 -20.74 -8.93 9.29
CA GLU A 152 -21.84 -8.06 9.74
C GLU A 152 -21.76 -6.64 9.14
N GLY A 153 -20.71 -6.35 8.38
CA GLY A 153 -20.36 -5.01 7.91
C GLY A 153 -19.48 -4.26 8.92
N ALA A 154 -19.01 -3.05 8.58
CA ALA A 154 -18.13 -2.26 9.44
C ALA A 154 -18.70 -2.12 10.86
N ASP A 155 -17.97 -2.58 11.85
CA ASP A 155 -18.42 -2.74 13.24
C ASP A 155 -17.68 -1.83 14.24
N GLY A 156 -16.86 -0.89 13.76
CA GLY A 156 -16.09 0.02 14.58
C GLY A 156 -14.84 -0.62 15.21
N THR A 157 -14.31 -1.69 14.62
CA THR A 157 -13.06 -2.34 15.06
C THR A 157 -11.82 -1.62 14.57
N GLY A 158 -11.96 -0.70 13.63
CA GLY A 158 -10.89 0.12 13.08
C GLY A 158 -10.19 1.01 14.11
N ARG A 159 -9.18 1.71 13.64
CA ARG A 159 -8.38 2.63 14.46
C ARG A 159 -8.67 4.06 14.06
N ASP A 160 -8.56 4.98 15.03
CA ASP A 160 -8.66 6.43 14.75
C ASP A 160 -7.48 6.94 13.91
N TYR A 161 -6.34 6.25 13.97
CA TYR A 161 -5.14 6.56 13.18
C TYR A 161 -4.21 5.35 13.06
N LEU A 162 -3.36 5.39 12.03
CA LEU A 162 -2.27 4.44 11.83
C LEU A 162 -0.91 5.13 11.91
N VAL A 163 0.10 4.43 12.42
CA VAL A 163 1.50 4.84 12.33
C VAL A 163 2.26 3.79 11.52
N VAL A 164 2.90 4.26 10.48
CA VAL A 164 3.75 3.45 9.59
C VAL A 164 5.20 3.89 9.72
N SER A 165 6.14 3.03 9.41
CA SER A 165 7.57 3.33 9.55
C SER A 165 8.35 2.71 8.41
N GLN A 166 9.30 3.46 7.91
CA GLN A 166 10.27 3.02 6.92
C GLN A 166 11.70 3.39 7.35
N ALA A 167 12.64 2.48 7.15
CA ALA A 167 14.02 2.70 7.60
C ALA A 167 15.13 2.08 6.70
N PRO A 168 14.88 1.60 5.47
CA PRO A 168 15.95 0.99 4.67
C PRO A 168 16.89 2.02 4.04
N TRP A 169 16.37 3.10 3.46
CA TRP A 169 17.15 4.17 2.81
C TRP A 169 16.95 5.52 3.48
N SER A 170 15.71 5.89 3.70
CA SER A 170 15.30 6.99 4.56
C SER A 170 14.86 6.43 5.92
N CYS A 171 14.84 7.24 6.95
CA CYS A 171 14.23 6.88 8.22
C CYS A 171 13.05 7.82 8.45
N GLN A 172 11.86 7.31 8.23
CA GLN A 172 10.62 8.06 8.32
C GLN A 172 9.59 7.36 9.19
N ARG A 173 8.70 8.13 9.80
CA ARG A 173 7.42 7.68 10.31
C ARG A 173 6.31 8.52 9.74
N GLY A 174 5.28 7.84 9.23
CA GLY A 174 4.03 8.43 8.82
C GLY A 174 2.96 8.23 9.89
N VAL A 175 2.08 9.20 10.07
CA VAL A 175 0.82 9.04 10.78
C VAL A 175 -0.33 9.41 9.85
N ARG A 176 -1.28 8.48 9.68
CA ARG A 176 -2.47 8.59 8.85
C ARG A 176 -3.70 8.68 9.74
N TRP A 177 -4.50 9.74 9.60
CA TRP A 177 -5.77 9.93 10.31
C TRP A 177 -6.73 10.74 9.45
N ASP A 178 -8.00 10.48 9.50
CA ASP A 178 -8.97 11.09 8.60
C ASP A 178 -8.41 11.07 7.14
N ASP A 179 -8.39 12.23 6.46
CA ASP A 179 -7.77 12.38 5.12
C ASP A 179 -6.34 12.93 5.17
N TRP A 180 -5.71 12.97 6.35
CA TRP A 180 -4.39 13.54 6.54
C TRP A 180 -3.30 12.48 6.64
N LEU A 181 -2.16 12.78 6.02
CA LEU A 181 -0.90 12.08 6.23
C LEU A 181 0.15 13.08 6.69
N LEU A 182 0.79 12.81 7.82
CA LEU A 182 1.99 13.53 8.25
C LEU A 182 3.18 12.59 8.21
N LEU A 183 4.24 13.00 7.51
CA LEU A 183 5.53 12.33 7.50
C LEU A 183 6.52 13.07 8.40
N ARG A 184 7.24 12.35 9.25
CA ARG A 184 8.37 12.86 10.02
C ARG A 184 9.64 12.14 9.57
N THR A 185 10.54 12.89 8.98
CA THR A 185 11.84 12.40 8.50
C THR A 185 12.89 12.57 9.60
N TYR A 186 13.49 11.46 10.00
CA TYR A 186 14.60 11.42 10.97
C TYR A 186 15.95 11.34 10.27
N HIS A 187 15.97 10.76 9.07
CA HIS A 187 17.10 10.68 8.17
C HIS A 187 16.58 10.60 6.73
N ASP A 188 16.99 11.52 5.90
CA ASP A 188 16.52 11.68 4.52
C ASP A 188 17.14 10.69 3.50
N GLY A 189 18.16 9.94 3.93
CA GLY A 189 18.84 8.97 3.06
C GLY A 189 19.58 9.66 1.92
N LEU A 190 19.13 9.38 0.70
CA LEU A 190 19.64 9.95 -0.55
C LEU A 190 18.69 10.99 -1.15
N LYS A 191 17.62 11.35 -0.47
CA LYS A 191 16.59 12.28 -0.89
C LYS A 191 16.61 13.52 0.00
N ASP A 192 16.08 14.62 -0.49
CA ASP A 192 16.02 15.91 0.21
C ASP A 192 14.60 16.11 0.74
N PHE A 193 14.22 15.33 1.76
CA PHE A 193 12.92 15.43 2.41
C PHE A 193 12.90 16.51 3.48
N ASP A 194 11.80 17.26 3.56
CA ASP A 194 11.56 18.14 4.70
C ASP A 194 11.49 17.33 6.01
N PRO A 195 11.92 17.86 7.15
CA PRO A 195 11.81 17.17 8.44
C PRO A 195 10.39 16.82 8.85
N VAL A 196 9.42 17.61 8.36
CA VAL A 196 7.97 17.38 8.55
C VAL A 196 7.26 17.74 7.26
N GLU A 197 6.47 16.81 6.75
CA GLU A 197 5.62 16.98 5.59
C GLU A 197 4.19 16.62 5.98
N LEU A 198 3.22 17.36 5.46
CA LEU A 198 1.80 17.17 5.71
C LEU A 198 1.03 17.21 4.40
N TYR A 199 0.20 16.21 4.16
CA TYR A 199 -0.59 16.05 2.95
C TYR A 199 -2.07 15.87 3.28
N ASP A 200 -2.92 16.45 2.45
CA ASP A 200 -4.37 16.27 2.41
C ASP A 200 -4.67 15.28 1.28
N LEU A 201 -4.87 14.02 1.61
CA LEU A 201 -4.97 12.93 0.62
C LEU A 201 -6.29 12.94 -0.18
N ASP A 202 -7.34 13.64 0.31
CA ASP A 202 -8.56 13.86 -0.45
C ASP A 202 -8.32 14.88 -1.57
N ALA A 203 -7.65 16.00 -1.24
CA ALA A 203 -7.34 17.06 -2.20
C ALA A 203 -6.09 16.78 -3.06
N ASP A 204 -5.11 16.07 -2.52
CA ASP A 204 -3.80 15.80 -3.12
C ASP A 204 -3.38 14.33 -2.88
N PRO A 205 -4.03 13.37 -3.57
CA PRO A 205 -3.75 11.95 -3.40
C PRO A 205 -2.35 11.53 -3.89
N HIS A 206 -1.59 12.42 -4.53
CA HIS A 206 -0.23 12.19 -5.01
C HIS A 206 0.84 12.87 -4.16
N GLU A 207 0.47 13.47 -3.03
CA GLU A 207 1.42 14.03 -2.06
C GLU A 207 2.39 15.03 -2.67
N THR A 208 1.86 15.92 -3.54
CA THR A 208 2.65 16.88 -4.32
C THR A 208 2.90 18.18 -3.58
N THR A 209 2.10 18.50 -2.55
CA THR A 209 2.12 19.79 -1.88
C THR A 209 2.22 19.64 -0.36
N ASN A 210 3.40 19.93 0.19
CA ASN A 210 3.62 19.93 1.63
C ASN A 210 2.90 21.11 2.32
N LEU A 211 1.85 20.81 3.08
CA LEU A 211 1.01 21.78 3.79
C LEU A 211 1.45 22.07 5.23
N ALA A 212 2.57 21.49 5.70
CA ALA A 212 2.98 21.60 7.11
C ALA A 212 3.15 23.04 7.60
N ARG A 213 3.61 23.96 6.74
CA ARG A 213 3.76 25.38 7.05
C ARG A 213 2.46 26.17 6.95
N GLU A 214 1.55 25.75 6.05
CA GLU A 214 0.28 26.44 5.82
C GLU A 214 -0.78 26.02 6.82
N LYS A 215 -0.72 24.78 7.31
CA LYS A 215 -1.66 24.19 8.27
C LYS A 215 -0.95 23.73 9.55
N PRO A 216 -0.31 24.66 10.31
CA PRO A 216 0.53 24.27 11.45
C PRO A 216 -0.26 23.62 12.60
N ASP A 217 -1.56 23.87 12.72
CA ASP A 217 -2.41 23.26 13.75
C ASP A 217 -2.67 21.78 13.42
N VAL A 218 -2.88 21.46 12.15
CA VAL A 218 -3.05 20.08 11.67
C VAL A 218 -1.73 19.32 11.81
N ALA A 219 -0.61 19.94 11.42
CA ALA A 219 0.71 19.34 11.60
C ALA A 219 1.01 19.03 13.07
N ARG A 220 0.65 19.93 14.00
CA ARG A 220 0.80 19.66 15.45
C ARG A 220 -0.06 18.50 15.93
N LYS A 221 -1.30 18.35 15.41
CA LYS A 221 -2.14 17.17 15.70
C LYS A 221 -1.42 15.88 15.29
N GLY A 222 -0.94 15.81 14.06
CA GLY A 222 -0.21 14.63 13.55
C GLY A 222 1.04 14.30 14.36
N ILE A 223 1.85 15.31 14.71
CA ILE A 223 3.03 15.11 15.58
C ILE A 223 2.62 14.56 16.95
N ALA A 224 1.54 15.10 17.55
CA ALA A 224 1.06 14.64 18.84
C ALA A 224 0.59 13.17 18.80
N LEU A 225 -0.15 12.77 17.76
CA LEU A 225 -0.55 11.37 17.54
C LEU A 225 0.66 10.46 17.41
N LEU A 226 1.67 10.87 16.65
CA LEU A 226 2.91 10.12 16.48
C LEU A 226 3.69 9.98 17.79
N ASP A 227 3.84 11.05 18.55
CA ASP A 227 4.55 11.05 19.83
C ASP A 227 3.80 10.22 20.90
N GLU A 228 2.47 10.25 20.91
CA GLU A 228 1.63 9.37 21.74
C GLU A 228 1.85 7.90 21.41
N TRP A 229 1.81 7.55 20.12
CA TRP A 229 2.05 6.18 19.68
C TRP A 229 3.43 5.67 20.07
N VAL A 230 4.48 6.48 19.85
CA VAL A 230 5.86 6.14 20.24
C VAL A 230 5.96 5.93 21.75
N SER A 231 5.35 6.84 22.55
CA SER A 231 5.39 6.76 24.01
C SER A 231 4.68 5.51 24.53
N SER A 232 3.55 5.13 23.92
CA SER A 232 2.80 3.93 24.31
C SER A 232 3.54 2.61 24.03
N ARG A 233 4.53 2.63 23.13
CA ARG A 233 5.33 1.44 22.77
C ARG A 233 6.63 1.30 23.59
N LEU A 234 7.00 2.34 24.33
CA LEU A 234 8.20 2.35 25.16
C LEU A 234 7.94 1.94 26.64
N LEU A 235 6.67 1.83 27.02
CA LEU A 235 6.21 1.48 28.37
C LEU A 235 5.61 0.05 28.42
#